data_e3ce2f4d36e22f815b0fcb578fbd0137
#
_entry.id   e3ce2f4d36e22f815b0fcb578fbd0137
#
_cell.length_a   1.000
_cell.length_b   1.000
_cell.length_c   1.000
_cell.angle_alpha   90.00
_cell.angle_beta   90.00
_cell.angle_gamma   90.00
#
_symmetry.space_group_name_H-M   'P 1'
#
loop_
_entity.id
_entity.type
_entity.pdbx_description
1 polymer ?
#
loop_
_entity_poly.entity_id
_entity_poly.type
_entity_poly.pdbx_seq_one_letter_code
_entity_poly.pdbx_strand_id
1 'polypeptide(L)'
;MQDEPRIAEWDAKVDRPLTVVAFAFLGLYAWQVLDTGLGPEAREAVDAVLTAIWLLFGADYLVRIRLARRRRRFVGTHLLDLLILLLPMFRPLRALRVVGVISVLNRQLRDDARGRIALYVGVSVALVGFVASLAVLEAERNAPDASITSFGEALWWTITTLSTVGYGDRYPVTLEGRLVAATLMIAGIALLGVVTASIAAWFVENLRRAEQQVSAEVEEVSEEVGDVSADVEEVSQDVEANRTQLAEVLVELRRISARLDALERDRGAAPTRADPERAGPGHPDPDRSAPSVRPSA
;
A
#
# COMPACT_ATOMS: atom_id res chain seq x y z
N MET A 1 9.58 -8.59 20.91
CA MET A 1 10.58 -9.66 20.92
C MET A 1 12.00 -9.11 20.71
N GLN A 2 12.21 -7.81 20.84
CA GLN A 2 13.50 -7.11 20.62
C GLN A 2 14.29 -6.89 21.92
N ASP A 3 13.92 -7.55 23.03
CA ASP A 3 14.46 -7.23 24.36
C ASP A 3 15.60 -8.17 24.85
N GLU A 4 16.17 -8.99 23.96
CA GLU A 4 17.32 -9.83 24.31
C GLU A 4 18.56 -9.42 23.49
N PRO A 5 19.38 -8.48 23.96
CA PRO A 5 20.50 -7.92 23.22
C PRO A 5 21.53 -8.97 22.76
N ARG A 6 21.68 -10.05 23.53
CA ARG A 6 22.60 -11.14 23.20
C ARG A 6 22.16 -11.98 22.00
N ILE A 7 20.86 -12.17 21.81
CA ILE A 7 20.31 -12.87 20.64
C ILE A 7 20.44 -11.98 19.41
N ALA A 8 20.13 -10.68 19.53
CA ALA A 8 20.27 -9.73 18.44
C ALA A 8 21.72 -9.59 17.93
N GLU A 9 22.70 -9.57 18.84
CA GLU A 9 24.12 -9.56 18.46
C GLU A 9 24.57 -10.87 17.76
N TRP A 10 24.03 -12.01 18.18
CA TRP A 10 24.27 -13.30 17.54
C TRP A 10 23.65 -13.33 16.14
N ASP A 11 22.40 -12.94 16.04
CA ASP A 11 21.64 -12.87 14.78
C ASP A 11 22.36 -11.98 13.74
N ALA A 12 22.82 -10.80 14.14
CA ALA A 12 23.54 -9.89 13.27
C ALA A 12 24.86 -10.49 12.68
N LYS A 13 25.50 -11.40 13.41
CA LYS A 13 26.75 -12.03 12.97
C LYS A 13 26.54 -13.29 12.15
N VAL A 14 25.49 -14.04 12.45
CA VAL A 14 25.32 -15.43 11.97
C VAL A 14 24.25 -15.54 10.87
N ASP A 15 23.28 -14.63 10.81
CA ASP A 15 22.17 -14.73 9.87
C ASP A 15 22.64 -14.68 8.40
N ARG A 16 23.58 -13.80 8.05
CA ARG A 16 24.11 -13.73 6.66
C ARG A 16 24.82 -15.02 6.23
N PRO A 17 25.81 -15.55 6.95
CA PRO A 17 26.43 -16.81 6.59
C PRO A 17 25.45 -18.00 6.63
N LEU A 18 24.52 -18.04 7.58
CA LEU A 18 23.50 -19.10 7.63
C LEU A 18 22.59 -19.07 6.39
N THR A 19 22.27 -17.89 5.89
CA THR A 19 21.46 -17.76 4.66
C THR A 19 22.20 -18.32 3.45
N VAL A 20 23.50 -18.02 3.30
CA VAL A 20 24.31 -18.59 2.22
C VAL A 20 24.35 -20.12 2.32
N VAL A 21 24.54 -20.64 3.54
CA VAL A 21 24.52 -22.09 3.81
C VAL A 21 23.15 -22.70 3.50
N ALA A 22 22.05 -21.98 3.80
CA ALA A 22 20.68 -22.42 3.48
C ALA A 22 20.45 -22.53 1.97
N PHE A 23 20.93 -21.56 1.17
CA PHE A 23 20.86 -21.64 -0.29
C PHE A 23 21.76 -22.76 -0.84
N ALA A 24 22.95 -22.92 -0.31
CA ALA A 24 23.84 -24.01 -0.69
C ALA A 24 23.21 -25.39 -0.37
N PHE A 25 22.58 -25.52 0.80
CA PHE A 25 21.81 -26.70 1.16
C PHE A 25 20.70 -26.99 0.15
N LEU A 26 19.89 -25.98 -0.18
CA LEU A 26 18.78 -26.14 -1.11
C LEU A 26 19.28 -26.52 -2.52
N GLY A 27 20.35 -25.88 -3.02
CA GLY A 27 20.95 -26.18 -4.31
C GLY A 27 21.50 -27.62 -4.36
N LEU A 28 22.21 -28.05 -3.31
CA LEU A 28 22.78 -29.38 -3.21
C LEU A 28 21.67 -30.46 -3.09
N TYR A 29 20.64 -30.17 -2.31
CA TYR A 29 19.47 -31.02 -2.19
C TYR A 29 18.70 -31.15 -3.52
N ALA A 30 18.47 -30.02 -4.19
CA ALA A 30 17.84 -30.02 -5.51
C ALA A 30 18.65 -30.83 -6.52
N TRP A 31 19.99 -30.66 -6.55
CA TRP A 31 20.84 -31.44 -7.42
C TRP A 31 20.72 -32.94 -7.14
N GLN A 32 20.80 -33.37 -5.87
CA GLN A 32 20.67 -34.77 -5.47
C GLN A 32 19.31 -35.38 -5.88
N VAL A 33 18.23 -34.61 -5.76
CA VAL A 33 16.88 -35.10 -6.11
C VAL A 33 16.67 -35.11 -7.61
N LEU A 34 17.19 -34.15 -8.36
CA LEU A 34 16.97 -34.02 -9.81
C LEU A 34 17.90 -34.92 -10.63
N ASP A 35 19.12 -35.13 -10.18
CA ASP A 35 20.10 -35.95 -10.88
C ASP A 35 19.93 -37.43 -10.51
N THR A 36 19.31 -38.16 -11.44
CA THR A 36 19.14 -39.62 -11.31
C THR A 36 20.39 -40.42 -11.65
N GLY A 37 21.41 -39.78 -12.27
CA GLY A 37 22.68 -40.42 -12.70
C GLY A 37 23.77 -40.43 -11.61
N LEU A 38 23.53 -39.84 -10.44
CA LEU A 38 24.46 -39.85 -9.31
C LEU A 38 24.80 -41.28 -8.87
N GLY A 39 26.10 -41.61 -8.95
CA GLY A 39 26.60 -42.88 -8.41
C GLY A 39 26.42 -42.96 -6.87
N PRO A 40 26.42 -44.18 -6.32
CA PRO A 40 26.19 -44.41 -4.91
C PRO A 40 27.18 -43.66 -4.02
N GLU A 41 28.45 -43.60 -4.37
CA GLU A 41 29.50 -42.87 -3.62
C GLU A 41 29.24 -41.36 -3.57
N ALA A 42 28.88 -40.77 -4.73
CA ALA A 42 28.58 -39.33 -4.83
C ALA A 42 27.30 -38.99 -4.02
N ARG A 43 26.29 -39.85 -4.04
CA ARG A 43 25.06 -39.67 -3.27
C ARG A 43 25.32 -39.74 -1.78
N GLU A 44 26.19 -40.67 -1.34
CA GLU A 44 26.58 -40.78 0.08
C GLU A 44 27.38 -39.55 0.55
N ALA A 45 28.27 -39.04 -0.28
CA ALA A 45 29.02 -37.81 0.00
C ALA A 45 28.08 -36.59 0.13
N VAL A 46 27.11 -36.44 -0.78
CA VAL A 46 26.10 -35.35 -0.72
C VAL A 46 25.24 -35.48 0.54
N ASP A 47 24.78 -36.70 0.89
CA ASP A 47 24.02 -36.95 2.11
C ASP A 47 24.83 -36.59 3.38
N ALA A 48 26.12 -36.88 3.40
CA ALA A 48 27.01 -36.49 4.49
C ALA A 48 27.11 -34.96 4.63
N VAL A 49 27.29 -34.23 3.52
CA VAL A 49 27.33 -32.76 3.51
C VAL A 49 25.99 -32.15 3.97
N LEU A 50 24.88 -32.65 3.44
CA LEU A 50 23.56 -32.17 3.84
C LEU A 50 23.29 -32.43 5.33
N THR A 51 23.76 -33.57 5.85
CA THR A 51 23.67 -33.91 7.29
C THR A 51 24.54 -32.97 8.12
N ALA A 52 25.76 -32.66 7.67
CA ALA A 52 26.64 -31.72 8.37
C ALA A 52 26.05 -30.30 8.43
N ILE A 53 25.45 -29.83 7.32
CA ILE A 53 24.75 -28.52 7.28
C ILE A 53 23.55 -28.55 8.22
N TRP A 54 22.80 -29.64 8.25
CA TRP A 54 21.66 -29.77 9.18
C TRP A 54 22.11 -29.73 10.65
N LEU A 55 23.21 -30.42 10.99
CA LEU A 55 23.80 -30.34 12.34
C LEU A 55 24.26 -28.92 12.70
N LEU A 56 24.74 -28.15 11.71
CA LEU A 56 25.10 -26.74 11.91
C LEU A 56 23.86 -25.90 12.28
N PHE A 57 22.71 -26.08 11.59
CA PHE A 57 21.46 -25.41 11.96
C PHE A 57 20.97 -25.84 13.35
N GLY A 58 21.14 -27.13 13.70
CA GLY A 58 20.87 -27.63 15.05
C GLY A 58 21.72 -26.98 16.13
N ALA A 59 23.01 -26.81 15.85
CA ALA A 59 23.93 -26.13 16.75
C ALA A 59 23.56 -24.65 16.93
N ASP A 60 23.21 -23.94 15.86
CA ASP A 60 22.71 -22.55 15.92
C ASP A 60 21.46 -22.46 16.82
N TYR A 61 20.48 -23.34 16.62
CA TYR A 61 19.28 -23.38 17.43
C TYR A 61 19.57 -23.63 18.91
N LEU A 62 20.52 -24.54 19.22
CA LEU A 62 20.95 -24.81 20.60
C LEU A 62 21.65 -23.60 21.23
N VAL A 63 22.46 -22.86 20.46
CA VAL A 63 23.08 -21.62 20.92
C VAL A 63 22.00 -20.57 21.23
N ARG A 64 20.99 -20.41 20.39
CA ARG A 64 19.87 -19.49 20.63
C ARG A 64 19.09 -19.85 21.91
N ILE A 65 18.81 -21.14 22.13
CA ILE A 65 18.20 -21.61 23.39
C ILE A 65 19.07 -21.28 24.60
N ARG A 66 20.41 -21.43 24.51
CA ARG A 66 21.32 -21.12 25.62
C ARG A 66 21.42 -19.63 25.91
N LEU A 67 21.34 -18.79 24.87
CA LEU A 67 21.36 -17.33 24.99
C LEU A 67 20.01 -16.78 25.48
N ALA A 68 18.91 -17.50 25.29
CA ALA A 68 17.58 -17.09 25.72
C ALA A 68 17.42 -17.05 27.23
N ARG A 69 16.99 -15.92 27.76
CA ARG A 69 16.80 -15.68 29.21
C ARG A 69 15.66 -16.52 29.80
N ARG A 70 14.62 -16.83 28.99
CA ARG A 70 13.45 -17.66 29.35
C ARG A 70 13.31 -18.84 28.38
N ARG A 71 14.14 -19.85 28.56
CA ARG A 71 14.24 -21.05 27.70
C ARG A 71 12.90 -21.71 27.41
N ARG A 72 12.03 -21.90 28.39
CA ARG A 72 10.71 -22.51 28.22
C ARG A 72 9.79 -21.68 27.32
N ARG A 73 9.83 -20.36 27.46
CA ARG A 73 9.03 -19.45 26.61
C ARG A 73 9.60 -19.39 25.20
N PHE A 74 10.91 -19.39 25.06
CA PHE A 74 11.59 -19.42 23.76
C PHE A 74 11.22 -20.68 22.97
N VAL A 75 11.34 -21.85 23.60
CA VAL A 75 10.95 -23.13 22.98
C VAL A 75 9.46 -23.15 22.63
N GLY A 76 8.57 -22.63 23.48
CA GLY A 76 7.13 -22.57 23.21
C GLY A 76 6.75 -21.63 22.07
N THR A 77 7.51 -20.54 21.85
CA THR A 77 7.29 -19.62 20.72
C THR A 77 7.97 -20.05 19.41
N HIS A 78 8.99 -20.93 19.49
CA HIS A 78 9.73 -21.49 18.36
C HIS A 78 9.56 -23.00 18.25
N LEU A 79 8.38 -23.49 18.66
CA LEU A 79 8.06 -24.92 18.64
C LEU A 79 8.10 -25.50 17.21
N LEU A 80 7.73 -24.70 16.21
CA LEU A 80 7.82 -25.08 14.80
C LEU A 80 9.28 -25.29 14.37
N ASP A 81 10.19 -24.40 14.76
CA ASP A 81 11.62 -24.53 14.44
C ASP A 81 12.22 -25.80 15.10
N LEU A 82 11.81 -26.08 16.33
CA LEU A 82 12.21 -27.30 17.02
C LEU A 82 11.61 -28.56 16.37
N LEU A 83 10.34 -28.52 15.99
CA LEU A 83 9.68 -29.64 15.31
C LEU A 83 10.37 -29.92 13.97
N ILE A 84 10.66 -28.90 13.19
CA ILE A 84 11.38 -28.98 11.91
C ILE A 84 12.79 -29.55 12.09
N LEU A 85 13.47 -29.18 13.17
CA LEU A 85 14.79 -29.72 13.51
C LEU A 85 14.76 -31.19 13.92
N LEU A 86 13.71 -31.63 14.63
CA LEU A 86 13.54 -33.01 15.09
C LEU A 86 12.99 -33.95 14.00
N LEU A 87 12.24 -33.42 13.03
CA LEU A 87 11.61 -34.21 11.97
C LEU A 87 12.59 -35.09 11.18
N PRO A 88 13.80 -34.64 10.80
CA PRO A 88 14.75 -35.46 10.02
C PRO A 88 15.33 -36.64 10.78
N MET A 89 15.12 -36.73 12.08
CA MET A 89 15.53 -37.90 12.88
C MET A 89 14.74 -39.15 12.50
N PHE A 90 13.55 -38.96 11.91
CA PHE A 90 12.75 -40.04 11.34
C PHE A 90 13.05 -40.18 9.84
N ARG A 91 13.51 -41.37 9.40
CA ARG A 91 13.85 -41.65 7.98
C ARG A 91 12.80 -41.15 6.99
N PRO A 92 11.47 -41.36 7.19
CA PRO A 92 10.45 -40.92 6.26
C PRO A 92 10.28 -39.39 6.18
N LEU A 93 10.72 -38.65 7.19
CA LEU A 93 10.53 -37.19 7.25
C LEU A 93 11.77 -36.40 6.82
N ARG A 94 12.77 -37.08 6.25
CA ARG A 94 14.04 -36.47 5.85
C ARG A 94 13.83 -35.33 4.83
N ALA A 95 12.86 -35.44 3.94
CA ALA A 95 12.50 -34.41 2.98
C ALA A 95 12.00 -33.11 3.64
N LEU A 96 11.37 -33.19 4.82
CA LEU A 96 10.86 -32.03 5.55
C LEU A 96 11.97 -31.18 6.21
N ARG A 97 13.23 -31.62 6.24
CA ARG A 97 14.37 -30.78 6.70
C ARG A 97 14.52 -29.50 5.89
N VAL A 98 14.03 -29.49 4.61
CA VAL A 98 14.06 -28.33 3.75
C VAL A 98 13.12 -27.21 4.25
N VAL A 99 12.09 -27.53 5.02
CA VAL A 99 11.20 -26.55 5.65
C VAL A 99 11.99 -25.68 6.65
N GLY A 100 13.06 -26.21 7.28
CA GLY A 100 13.97 -25.43 8.11
C GLY A 100 14.69 -24.31 7.35
N VAL A 101 15.04 -24.55 6.10
CA VAL A 101 15.65 -23.56 5.20
C VAL A 101 14.68 -22.40 4.93
N ILE A 102 13.39 -22.70 4.76
CA ILE A 102 12.36 -21.69 4.56
C ILE A 102 12.23 -20.78 5.77
N SER A 103 12.32 -21.32 6.99
CA SER A 103 12.22 -20.50 8.21
C SER A 103 13.40 -19.53 8.37
N VAL A 104 14.60 -19.94 8.00
CA VAL A 104 15.80 -19.08 7.99
C VAL A 104 15.68 -17.99 6.92
N LEU A 105 15.25 -18.36 5.72
CA LEU A 105 15.10 -17.43 4.61
C LEU A 105 13.97 -16.41 4.86
N ASN A 106 12.86 -16.87 5.45
CA ASN A 106 11.72 -16.04 5.80
C ASN A 106 12.04 -14.97 6.86
N ARG A 107 13.04 -15.23 7.70
CA ARG A 107 13.50 -14.29 8.74
C ARG A 107 14.19 -13.07 8.14
N GLN A 108 15.00 -13.25 7.09
CA GLN A 108 15.74 -12.15 6.46
C GLN A 108 14.91 -11.29 5.50
N LEU A 109 13.88 -11.89 4.88
CA LEU A 109 13.01 -11.17 3.96
C LEU A 109 12.04 -10.21 4.67
N ARG A 110 11.89 -10.31 6.01
CA ARG A 110 10.97 -9.48 6.79
C ARG A 110 11.40 -8.04 7.01
N ASP A 111 12.71 -7.76 7.01
CA ASP A 111 13.23 -6.46 7.45
C ASP A 111 13.11 -5.34 6.39
N ASP A 112 12.93 -5.68 5.11
CA ASP A 112 12.89 -4.71 4.00
C ASP A 112 11.49 -4.52 3.36
N ALA A 113 10.41 -4.92 4.02
CA ALA A 113 9.13 -5.24 3.39
C ALA A 113 8.19 -4.06 3.04
N ARG A 114 8.51 -2.82 3.35
CA ARG A 114 7.54 -1.70 3.23
C ARG A 114 7.14 -1.30 1.80
N GLY A 115 7.82 -1.76 0.78
CA GLY A 115 7.45 -1.50 -0.62
C GLY A 115 7.37 -2.75 -1.50
N ARG A 116 7.65 -3.95 -0.93
CA ARG A 116 7.90 -5.18 -1.69
C ARG A 116 7.09 -6.38 -1.21
N ILE A 117 5.99 -6.16 -0.51
CA ILE A 117 5.17 -7.25 0.08
C ILE A 117 4.75 -8.28 -0.99
N ALA A 118 4.32 -7.82 -2.16
CA ALA A 118 3.91 -8.71 -3.25
C ALA A 118 5.08 -9.56 -3.78
N LEU A 119 6.26 -8.95 -3.94
CA LEU A 119 7.47 -9.67 -4.35
C LEU A 119 7.90 -10.68 -3.28
N TYR A 120 7.88 -10.27 -2.01
CA TYR A 120 8.20 -11.15 -0.88
C TYR A 120 7.28 -12.36 -0.84
N VAL A 121 5.96 -12.14 -0.94
CA VAL A 121 4.96 -13.21 -0.97
C VAL A 121 5.19 -14.11 -2.18
N GLY A 122 5.39 -13.55 -3.38
CA GLY A 122 5.64 -14.31 -4.60
C GLY A 122 6.88 -15.19 -4.51
N VAL A 123 8.00 -14.66 -4.01
CA VAL A 123 9.24 -15.42 -3.79
C VAL A 123 9.05 -16.53 -2.75
N SER A 124 8.32 -16.23 -1.66
CA SER A 124 8.02 -17.23 -0.63
C SER A 124 7.16 -18.37 -1.17
N VAL A 125 6.13 -18.07 -1.97
CA VAL A 125 5.29 -19.06 -2.66
C VAL A 125 6.12 -19.94 -3.58
N ALA A 126 6.95 -19.33 -4.43
CA ALA A 126 7.81 -20.05 -5.37
C ALA A 126 8.78 -20.97 -4.63
N LEU A 127 9.38 -20.49 -3.54
CA LEU A 127 10.31 -21.27 -2.73
C LEU A 127 9.62 -22.45 -2.04
N VAL A 128 8.48 -22.20 -1.39
CA VAL A 128 7.67 -23.26 -0.75
C VAL A 128 7.25 -24.30 -1.77
N GLY A 129 6.76 -23.87 -2.93
CA GLY A 129 6.37 -24.73 -4.02
C GLY A 129 7.54 -25.57 -4.57
N PHE A 130 8.69 -24.94 -4.81
CA PHE A 130 9.89 -25.64 -5.27
C PHE A 130 10.34 -26.72 -4.28
N VAL A 131 10.41 -26.37 -3.00
CA VAL A 131 10.80 -27.28 -1.91
C VAL A 131 9.82 -28.45 -1.77
N ALA A 132 8.53 -28.17 -1.79
CA ALA A 132 7.49 -29.20 -1.69
C ALA A 132 7.53 -30.15 -2.90
N SER A 133 7.81 -29.64 -4.11
CA SER A 133 7.97 -30.46 -5.31
C SER A 133 9.16 -31.42 -5.21
N LEU A 134 10.30 -30.95 -4.70
CA LEU A 134 11.46 -31.81 -4.46
C LEU A 134 11.17 -32.87 -3.39
N ALA A 135 10.52 -32.47 -2.31
CA ALA A 135 10.22 -33.34 -1.18
C ALA A 135 9.22 -34.45 -1.56
N VAL A 136 8.15 -34.12 -2.28
CA VAL A 136 7.20 -35.12 -2.73
C VAL A 136 7.81 -36.04 -3.79
N LEU A 137 8.63 -35.52 -4.70
CA LEU A 137 9.33 -36.32 -5.69
C LEU A 137 10.28 -37.32 -5.05
N GLU A 138 11.06 -36.90 -4.04
CA GLU A 138 11.95 -37.81 -3.30
C GLU A 138 11.17 -38.94 -2.62
N ALA A 139 10.02 -38.60 -2.03
CA ALA A 139 9.18 -39.57 -1.32
C ALA A 139 8.49 -40.56 -2.25
N GLU A 140 8.05 -40.12 -3.43
CA GLU A 140 7.14 -40.90 -4.29
C GLU A 140 7.84 -41.63 -5.42
N ARG A 141 8.94 -41.10 -6.02
CA ARG A 141 9.49 -41.61 -7.30
C ARG A 141 9.77 -43.09 -7.36
N ASN A 142 10.08 -43.72 -6.22
CA ASN A 142 10.43 -45.14 -6.15
C ASN A 142 9.32 -46.00 -5.53
N ALA A 143 8.14 -45.41 -5.25
CA ALA A 143 7.04 -46.10 -4.64
C ALA A 143 6.27 -46.94 -5.69
N PRO A 144 5.77 -48.14 -5.31
CA PRO A 144 4.83 -48.87 -6.14
C PRO A 144 3.59 -47.98 -6.39
N ASP A 145 3.10 -48.01 -7.64
CA ASP A 145 1.91 -47.26 -8.07
C ASP A 145 1.99 -45.74 -7.94
N ALA A 146 3.22 -45.19 -7.86
CA ALA A 146 3.44 -43.73 -7.76
C ALA A 146 2.90 -43.01 -9.00
N SER A 147 2.10 -41.98 -8.77
CA SER A 147 1.64 -41.06 -9.81
C SER A 147 2.59 -39.91 -10.05
N ILE A 148 3.56 -39.67 -9.12
CA ILE A 148 4.55 -38.59 -9.15
C ILE A 148 5.94 -39.23 -9.26
N THR A 149 6.47 -39.27 -10.50
CA THR A 149 7.76 -39.92 -10.81
C THR A 149 8.79 -38.98 -11.39
N SER A 150 8.36 -37.81 -11.86
CA SER A 150 9.21 -36.77 -12.44
C SER A 150 9.03 -35.42 -11.74
N PHE A 151 10.03 -34.53 -11.86
CA PHE A 151 9.94 -33.19 -11.29
C PHE A 151 8.77 -32.37 -11.87
N GLY A 152 8.48 -32.54 -13.17
CA GLY A 152 7.33 -31.86 -13.81
C GLY A 152 5.99 -32.27 -13.19
N GLU A 153 5.80 -33.56 -12.89
CA GLU A 153 4.60 -34.08 -12.22
C GLU A 153 4.51 -33.59 -10.77
N ALA A 154 5.65 -33.59 -10.07
CA ALA A 154 5.72 -33.07 -8.70
C ALA A 154 5.39 -31.58 -8.63
N LEU A 155 5.93 -30.79 -9.56
CA LEU A 155 5.67 -29.35 -9.66
C LEU A 155 4.20 -29.08 -10.00
N TRP A 156 3.63 -29.82 -10.97
CA TRP A 156 2.22 -29.74 -11.32
C TRP A 156 1.32 -30.01 -10.13
N TRP A 157 1.56 -31.12 -9.44
CA TRP A 157 0.82 -31.50 -8.24
C TRP A 157 0.94 -30.44 -7.15
N THR A 158 2.13 -29.88 -6.94
CA THR A 158 2.37 -28.83 -5.94
C THR A 158 1.59 -27.56 -6.26
N ILE A 159 1.60 -27.12 -7.52
CA ILE A 159 0.86 -25.93 -7.96
C ILE A 159 -0.64 -26.14 -7.75
N THR A 160 -1.19 -27.27 -8.19
CA THR A 160 -2.63 -27.55 -8.05
C THR A 160 -3.07 -27.70 -6.60
N THR A 161 -2.19 -28.23 -5.74
CA THR A 161 -2.45 -28.37 -4.30
C THR A 161 -2.35 -27.04 -3.58
N LEU A 162 -1.31 -26.24 -3.86
CA LEU A 162 -1.08 -24.94 -3.23
C LEU A 162 -2.16 -23.92 -3.62
N SER A 163 -2.62 -23.98 -4.88
CA SER A 163 -3.74 -23.17 -5.38
C SER A 163 -5.11 -23.67 -4.95
N THR A 164 -5.18 -24.78 -4.21
CA THR A 164 -6.42 -25.45 -3.75
C THR A 164 -7.34 -25.95 -4.88
N VAL A 165 -6.84 -26.08 -6.11
CA VAL A 165 -7.59 -26.62 -7.27
C VAL A 165 -7.75 -28.13 -7.16
N GLY A 166 -6.64 -28.87 -6.92
CA GLY A 166 -6.64 -30.29 -6.62
C GLY A 166 -7.33 -31.15 -7.67
N TYR A 167 -6.86 -31.16 -8.92
CA TYR A 167 -7.47 -31.97 -9.99
C TYR A 167 -7.55 -33.44 -9.67
N GLY A 168 -6.66 -33.98 -8.82
CA GLY A 168 -6.67 -35.40 -8.42
C GLY A 168 -6.03 -36.33 -9.45
N ASP A 169 -5.43 -35.81 -10.50
CA ASP A 169 -4.69 -36.54 -11.52
C ASP A 169 -3.32 -37.02 -11.03
N ARG A 170 -2.75 -36.34 -10.06
CA ARG A 170 -1.52 -36.67 -9.34
C ARG A 170 -1.75 -36.56 -7.85
N TYR A 171 -1.24 -37.52 -7.08
CA TYR A 171 -1.39 -37.55 -5.62
C TYR A 171 -0.31 -38.42 -4.98
N PRO A 172 0.11 -38.17 -3.73
CA PRO A 172 1.06 -38.99 -3.02
C PRO A 172 0.42 -40.28 -2.51
N VAL A 173 1.11 -41.41 -2.71
CA VAL A 173 0.72 -42.72 -2.25
C VAL A 173 1.45 -43.15 -0.98
N THR A 174 2.70 -42.64 -0.76
CA THR A 174 3.50 -43.00 0.40
C THR A 174 3.06 -42.21 1.66
N LEU A 175 3.43 -42.70 2.84
CA LEU A 175 3.20 -41.97 4.08
C LEU A 175 4.00 -40.65 4.11
N GLU A 176 5.24 -40.71 3.65
CA GLU A 176 6.11 -39.54 3.56
C GLU A 176 5.52 -38.46 2.64
N GLY A 177 5.10 -38.86 1.43
CA GLY A 177 4.46 -37.96 0.48
C GLY A 177 3.17 -37.35 1.01
N ARG A 178 2.35 -38.10 1.75
CA ARG A 178 1.13 -37.63 2.41
C ARG A 178 1.43 -36.63 3.54
N LEU A 179 2.52 -36.81 4.27
CA LEU A 179 2.95 -35.84 5.28
C LEU A 179 3.43 -34.53 4.64
N VAL A 180 4.17 -34.62 3.53
CA VAL A 180 4.52 -33.44 2.71
C VAL A 180 3.24 -32.76 2.22
N ALA A 181 2.26 -33.51 1.72
CA ALA A 181 0.99 -32.97 1.27
C ALA A 181 0.23 -32.24 2.36
N ALA A 182 0.08 -32.83 3.54
CA ALA A 182 -0.59 -32.22 4.67
C ALA A 182 0.09 -30.90 5.10
N THR A 183 1.42 -30.90 5.15
CA THR A 183 2.21 -29.69 5.45
C THR A 183 2.00 -28.61 4.39
N LEU A 184 2.01 -28.99 3.10
CA LEU A 184 1.79 -28.07 1.99
C LEU A 184 0.37 -27.48 2.00
N MET A 185 -0.65 -28.27 2.29
CA MET A 185 -2.04 -27.82 2.39
C MET A 185 -2.22 -26.79 3.50
N ILE A 186 -1.65 -27.04 4.69
CA ILE A 186 -1.68 -26.10 5.80
C ILE A 186 -0.93 -24.80 5.43
N ALA A 187 0.25 -24.93 4.83
CA ALA A 187 1.04 -23.79 4.36
C ALA A 187 0.30 -23.00 3.29
N GLY A 188 -0.40 -23.65 2.37
CA GLY A 188 -1.20 -23.02 1.30
C GLY A 188 -2.34 -22.18 1.86
N ILE A 189 -3.10 -22.71 2.83
CA ILE A 189 -4.17 -21.96 3.52
C ILE A 189 -3.60 -20.73 4.24
N ALA A 190 -2.50 -20.91 4.99
CA ALA A 190 -1.85 -19.80 5.68
C ALA A 190 -1.35 -18.71 4.72
N LEU A 191 -0.80 -19.12 3.57
CA LEU A 191 -0.29 -18.23 2.54
C LEU A 191 -1.41 -17.41 1.88
N LEU A 192 -2.53 -18.05 1.53
CA LEU A 192 -3.73 -17.36 1.03
C LEU A 192 -4.22 -16.31 2.01
N GLY A 193 -4.24 -16.62 3.31
CA GLY A 193 -4.57 -15.68 4.38
C GLY A 193 -3.63 -14.47 4.41
N VAL A 194 -2.32 -14.70 4.28
CA VAL A 194 -1.31 -13.63 4.25
C VAL A 194 -1.47 -12.75 2.99
N VAL A 195 -1.70 -13.35 1.82
CA VAL A 195 -1.94 -12.61 0.56
C VAL A 195 -3.17 -11.72 0.70
N THR A 196 -4.29 -12.29 1.16
CA THR A 196 -5.55 -11.54 1.33
C THR A 196 -5.39 -10.40 2.34
N ALA A 197 -4.76 -10.66 3.49
CA ALA A 197 -4.48 -9.65 4.49
C ALA A 197 -3.55 -8.54 3.97
N SER A 198 -2.55 -8.89 3.15
CA SER A 198 -1.62 -7.93 2.56
C SER A 198 -2.31 -7.01 1.55
N ILE A 199 -3.20 -7.56 0.72
CA ILE A 199 -4.00 -6.77 -0.23
C ILE A 199 -4.94 -5.83 0.52
N ALA A 200 -5.63 -6.33 1.55
CA ALA A 200 -6.53 -5.52 2.38
C ALA A 200 -5.77 -4.38 3.09
N ALA A 201 -4.60 -4.66 3.67
CA ALA A 201 -3.76 -3.66 4.32
C ALA A 201 -3.28 -2.59 3.33
N TRP A 202 -2.85 -2.99 2.11
CA TRP A 202 -2.46 -2.06 1.05
C TRP A 202 -3.64 -1.16 0.61
N PHE A 203 -4.83 -1.73 0.49
CA PHE A 203 -6.03 -0.99 0.12
C PHE A 203 -6.41 0.06 1.17
N VAL A 204 -6.40 -0.33 2.46
CA VAL A 204 -6.66 0.60 3.58
C VAL A 204 -5.63 1.73 3.63
N GLU A 205 -4.34 1.42 3.42
CA GLU A 205 -3.29 2.42 3.41
C GLU A 205 -3.45 3.41 2.25
N ASN A 206 -3.87 2.92 1.07
CA ASN A 206 -4.15 3.77 -0.09
C ASN A 206 -5.33 4.72 0.13
N LEU A 207 -6.40 4.21 0.78
CA LEU A 207 -7.55 5.04 1.16
C LEU A 207 -7.15 6.14 2.14
N ARG A 208 -6.36 5.80 3.17
CA ARG A 208 -5.88 6.80 4.15
C ARG A 208 -5.04 7.90 3.50
N ARG A 209 -4.20 7.55 2.53
CA ARG A 209 -3.42 8.55 1.79
C ARG A 209 -4.31 9.46 0.96
N ALA A 210 -5.33 8.91 0.30
CA ALA A 210 -6.30 9.70 -0.45
C ALA A 210 -7.10 10.64 0.47
N GLU A 211 -7.55 10.16 1.64
CA GLU A 211 -8.22 11.00 2.65
C GLU A 211 -7.33 12.14 3.14
N GLN A 212 -6.04 11.87 3.40
CA GLN A 212 -5.08 12.89 3.83
C GLN A 212 -4.83 13.95 2.75
N GLN A 213 -4.76 13.55 1.48
CA GLN A 213 -4.63 14.48 0.36
C GLN A 213 -5.87 15.37 0.23
N VAL A 214 -7.07 14.79 0.27
CA VAL A 214 -8.32 15.56 0.23
C VAL A 214 -8.45 16.50 1.42
N SER A 215 -8.05 16.06 2.62
CA SER A 215 -8.09 16.92 3.82
C SER A 215 -7.13 18.10 3.70
N ALA A 216 -5.93 17.91 3.16
CA ALA A 216 -4.97 18.98 2.93
C ALA A 216 -5.48 19.99 1.87
N GLU A 217 -6.08 19.49 0.79
CA GLU A 217 -6.69 20.32 -0.27
C GLU A 217 -7.88 21.14 0.28
N VAL A 218 -8.72 20.52 1.14
CA VAL A 218 -9.84 21.22 1.79
C VAL A 218 -9.34 22.29 2.76
N GLU A 219 -8.25 22.07 3.48
CA GLU A 219 -7.65 23.05 4.38
C GLU A 219 -7.09 24.25 3.60
N GLU A 220 -6.38 24.02 2.49
CA GLU A 220 -5.87 25.06 1.59
C GLU A 220 -7.02 25.90 1.00
N VAL A 221 -8.08 25.26 0.48
CA VAL A 221 -9.26 25.99 -0.02
C VAL A 221 -9.97 26.76 1.08
N SER A 222 -9.99 26.24 2.30
CA SER A 222 -10.60 26.93 3.45
C SER A 222 -9.83 28.20 3.84
N GLU A 223 -8.49 28.20 3.77
CA GLU A 223 -7.65 29.39 3.96
C GLU A 223 -7.91 30.41 2.86
N GLU A 224 -7.94 29.99 1.59
CA GLU A 224 -8.20 30.88 0.44
C GLU A 224 -9.60 31.52 0.54
N VAL A 225 -10.62 30.77 0.94
CA VAL A 225 -11.97 31.30 1.20
C VAL A 225 -11.95 32.28 2.37
N GLY A 226 -11.14 32.04 3.39
CA GLY A 226 -10.93 32.98 4.52
C GLY A 226 -10.38 34.31 4.05
N ASP A 227 -9.34 34.30 3.21
CA ASP A 227 -8.71 35.52 2.65
C ASP A 227 -9.70 36.29 1.75
N VAL A 228 -10.41 35.59 0.87
CA VAL A 228 -11.45 36.21 0.01
C VAL A 228 -12.56 36.84 0.86
N SER A 229 -12.96 36.19 1.96
CA SER A 229 -13.98 36.75 2.84
C SER A 229 -13.53 38.00 3.58
N ALA A 230 -12.24 38.12 3.93
CA ALA A 230 -11.64 39.33 4.51
C ALA A 230 -11.59 40.47 3.48
N ASP A 231 -11.20 40.17 2.22
CA ASP A 231 -11.20 41.16 1.12
C ASP A 231 -12.63 41.67 0.83
N VAL A 232 -13.63 40.80 0.86
CA VAL A 232 -15.04 41.19 0.67
C VAL A 232 -15.52 42.12 1.80
N GLU A 233 -15.11 41.86 3.04
CA GLU A 233 -15.44 42.71 4.18
C GLU A 233 -14.81 44.10 4.04
N GLU A 234 -13.52 44.16 3.60
CA GLU A 234 -12.82 45.46 3.36
C GLU A 234 -13.53 46.24 2.23
N VAL A 235 -13.85 45.59 1.10
CA VAL A 235 -14.61 46.24 0.01
C VAL A 235 -15.98 46.71 0.49
N SER A 236 -16.64 45.95 1.33
CA SER A 236 -17.96 46.32 1.90
C SER A 236 -17.87 47.57 2.76
N GLN A 237 -16.80 47.71 3.56
CA GLN A 237 -16.54 48.90 4.36
C GLN A 237 -16.25 50.15 3.48
N ASP A 238 -15.44 49.98 2.43
CA ASP A 238 -15.14 51.02 1.47
C ASP A 238 -16.39 51.50 0.70
N VAL A 239 -17.25 50.59 0.31
CA VAL A 239 -18.53 50.91 -0.32
C VAL A 239 -19.43 51.73 0.59
N GLU A 240 -19.51 51.38 1.88
CA GLU A 240 -20.32 52.11 2.84
C GLU A 240 -19.73 53.50 3.14
N ALA A 241 -18.40 53.61 3.22
CA ALA A 241 -17.70 54.92 3.34
C ALA A 241 -17.95 55.82 2.13
N ASN A 242 -17.83 55.26 0.90
CA ASN A 242 -18.12 56.01 -0.33
C ASN A 242 -19.59 56.42 -0.41
N ARG A 243 -20.52 55.57 0.04
CA ARG A 243 -21.95 55.90 0.10
C ARG A 243 -22.22 57.05 1.04
N THR A 244 -21.54 57.09 2.17
CA THR A 244 -21.63 58.21 3.15
C THR A 244 -21.10 59.52 2.55
N GLN A 245 -19.94 59.49 1.89
CA GLN A 245 -19.38 60.66 1.20
C GLN A 245 -20.30 61.16 0.08
N LEU A 246 -20.87 60.26 -0.72
CA LEU A 246 -21.85 60.64 -1.76
C LEU A 246 -23.09 61.29 -1.16
N ALA A 247 -23.57 60.81 -0.01
CA ALA A 247 -24.70 61.42 0.68
C ALA A 247 -24.37 62.85 1.14
N GLU A 248 -23.17 63.11 1.68
CA GLU A 248 -22.70 64.45 2.06
C GLU A 248 -22.61 65.38 0.84
N VAL A 249 -22.02 64.91 -0.25
CA VAL A 249 -21.93 65.69 -1.51
C VAL A 249 -23.31 66.05 -2.05
N LEU A 250 -24.27 65.11 -1.99
CA LEU A 250 -25.65 65.38 -2.41
C LEU A 250 -26.35 66.41 -1.52
N VAL A 251 -26.10 66.40 -0.24
CA VAL A 251 -26.62 67.43 0.69
C VAL A 251 -26.05 68.82 0.34
N GLU A 252 -24.72 68.90 0.06
CA GLU A 252 -24.08 70.17 -0.27
C GLU A 252 -24.55 70.70 -1.63
N LEU A 253 -24.69 69.80 -2.63
CA LEU A 253 -25.26 70.17 -3.93
C LEU A 253 -26.68 70.72 -3.81
N ARG A 254 -27.56 70.12 -2.98
CA ARG A 254 -28.90 70.63 -2.68
C ARG A 254 -28.85 72.02 -1.99
N ARG A 255 -27.87 72.23 -1.12
CA ARG A 255 -27.67 73.51 -0.46
C ARG A 255 -27.23 74.61 -1.42
N ILE A 256 -26.33 74.28 -2.37
CA ILE A 256 -25.90 75.16 -3.45
C ILE A 256 -27.05 75.46 -4.38
N SER A 257 -27.79 74.46 -4.83
CA SER A 257 -28.96 74.71 -5.70
C SER A 257 -30.02 75.61 -5.04
N ALA A 258 -30.30 75.39 -3.77
CA ALA A 258 -31.23 76.23 -3.01
C ALA A 258 -30.75 77.69 -2.87
N ARG A 259 -29.39 77.91 -2.76
CA ARG A 259 -28.81 79.29 -2.79
C ARG A 259 -28.92 79.89 -4.15
N LEU A 260 -28.68 79.15 -5.25
CA LEU A 260 -28.84 79.63 -6.60
C LEU A 260 -30.31 80.03 -6.91
N ASP A 261 -31.27 79.21 -6.52
CA ASP A 261 -32.71 79.47 -6.64
C ASP A 261 -33.09 80.74 -5.82
N ALA A 262 -32.44 81.04 -4.68
CA ALA A 262 -32.66 82.26 -3.91
C ALA A 262 -32.12 83.48 -4.58
N LEU A 263 -30.90 83.39 -5.17
CA LEU A 263 -30.25 84.47 -5.94
C LEU A 263 -31.01 84.78 -7.24
N GLU A 264 -31.56 83.77 -7.93
CA GLU A 264 -32.39 84.01 -9.13
C GLU A 264 -33.69 84.72 -8.76
N ARG A 265 -34.33 84.36 -7.65
CA ARG A 265 -35.51 85.07 -7.16
C ARG A 265 -35.24 86.51 -6.79
N ASP A 266 -34.10 86.80 -6.20
CA ASP A 266 -33.68 88.19 -5.83
C ASP A 266 -33.39 88.98 -7.11
N ARG A 267 -32.84 88.34 -8.14
CA ARG A 267 -32.55 88.99 -9.43
C ARG A 267 -33.82 89.26 -10.25
N GLY A 268 -34.87 88.40 -10.10
CA GLY A 268 -36.18 88.57 -10.76
C GLY A 268 -37.07 89.61 -10.08
N ALA A 269 -36.70 90.06 -8.88
CA ALA A 269 -37.44 91.11 -8.15
C ALA A 269 -37.05 92.56 -8.50
N ALA A 270 -36.14 92.74 -9.47
CA ALA A 270 -35.83 94.07 -10.00
C ALA A 270 -36.98 94.53 -10.94
N PRO A 271 -37.56 95.74 -10.79
CA PRO A 271 -38.74 96.22 -11.49
C PRO A 271 -38.48 96.33 -12.99
N THR A 272 -39.20 95.55 -13.77
CA THR A 272 -39.26 95.68 -15.21
C THR A 272 -39.87 96.98 -15.64
N ARG A 273 -39.07 97.83 -16.20
CA ARG A 273 -39.53 99.03 -16.91
C ARG A 273 -40.27 98.59 -18.18
N ALA A 274 -41.49 98.92 -18.29
CA ALA A 274 -42.34 98.66 -19.40
C ALA A 274 -41.78 99.31 -20.73
N ASP A 275 -41.85 98.66 -21.81
CA ASP A 275 -42.27 99.20 -23.08
C ASP A 275 -42.73 98.12 -24.10
N PRO A 276 -43.65 98.50 -24.95
CA PRO A 276 -44.47 97.53 -25.70
C PRO A 276 -44.05 97.45 -27.18
N GLU A 277 -44.71 96.55 -27.84
CA GLU A 277 -44.91 96.46 -29.30
C GLU A 277 -44.06 95.38 -30.05
N ARG A 278 -44.70 94.35 -30.54
CA ARG A 278 -45.14 93.96 -31.87
C ARG A 278 -45.29 92.44 -32.04
N ALA A 279 -46.50 92.14 -32.32
CA ALA A 279 -47.14 91.25 -33.34
C ALA A 279 -46.28 90.11 -33.98
N GLY A 280 -46.71 88.92 -33.83
CA GLY A 280 -47.11 87.77 -34.61
C GLY A 280 -46.36 87.40 -35.91
N PRO A 281 -46.79 86.34 -36.63
CA PRO A 281 -47.11 84.98 -36.19
C PRO A 281 -46.36 83.94 -37.09
N GLY A 282 -46.45 82.66 -36.77
CA GLY A 282 -46.02 81.63 -37.69
C GLY A 282 -45.78 80.25 -37.08
N HIS A 283 -46.81 79.49 -37.19
CA HIS A 283 -46.91 78.00 -37.08
C HIS A 283 -46.07 77.32 -38.18
N PRO A 284 -45.77 76.01 -38.29
CA PRO A 284 -46.34 74.83 -37.60
C PRO A 284 -45.28 73.73 -37.23
N ASP A 285 -45.78 72.83 -36.44
CA ASP A 285 -45.35 71.40 -36.23
C ASP A 285 -45.30 70.63 -37.62
N PRO A 286 -44.66 69.51 -37.80
CA PRO A 286 -44.85 68.30 -37.05
C PRO A 286 -43.65 67.26 -37.00
N ASP A 287 -43.80 66.40 -36.06
CA ASP A 287 -43.67 64.92 -36.24
C ASP A 287 -42.34 64.26 -36.59
N ARG A 288 -42.08 63.18 -35.83
CA ARG A 288 -41.58 61.86 -36.17
C ARG A 288 -40.44 61.27 -35.27
N SER A 289 -40.93 60.30 -34.67
CA SER A 289 -40.43 58.89 -34.56
C SER A 289 -39.29 58.54 -33.64
N ALA A 290 -39.69 57.71 -32.72
CA ALA A 290 -38.90 56.75 -32.03
C ALA A 290 -38.16 55.76 -32.98
N PRO A 291 -37.16 55.05 -32.58
CA PRO A 291 -37.52 53.75 -32.08
C PRO A 291 -36.70 53.22 -30.89
N SER A 292 -37.36 52.27 -30.24
CA SER A 292 -36.94 51.22 -29.28
C SER A 292 -35.71 50.43 -29.67
N VAL A 293 -34.89 50.08 -28.71
CA VAL A 293 -34.18 48.79 -28.73
C VAL A 293 -34.19 48.20 -27.31
N ARG A 294 -34.70 47.01 -27.25
CA ARG A 294 -34.78 46.10 -26.10
C ARG A 294 -33.42 45.44 -25.79
N PRO A 295 -33.26 44.88 -24.61
CA PRO A 295 -32.06 44.17 -24.21
C PRO A 295 -32.10 42.70 -24.61
N SER A 296 -30.92 42.10 -24.73
CA SER A 296 -30.78 40.64 -24.78
C SER A 296 -29.56 40.19 -24.01
N ALA A 297 -29.86 39.19 -23.16
CA ALA A 297 -29.10 38.10 -22.60
C ALA A 297 -27.93 38.42 -21.66
#